data_bc98e381cde27af6ba7adbac05c3de2d
#
_entry.id   bc98e381cde27af6ba7adbac05c3de2d
#
_cell.length_a   1.000
_cell.length_b   1.000
_cell.length_c   1.000
_cell.angle_alpha   90.00
_cell.angle_beta   90.00
_cell.angle_gamma   90.00
#
_symmetry.space_group_name_H-M   'P 1'
#
loop_
_entity.id
_entity.type
_entity.pdbx_description
1 polymer ?
#
loop_
_entity_poly.entity_id
_entity_poly.type
_entity_poly.pdbx_seq_one_letter_code
_entity_poly.pdbx_strand_id
1 'polypeptide(L)'
;MILAIANQKGGVGKTTTVVNLAAALAARKKTVLVVDLDPQANATSGLGVEPREGVSLYGALMRIADVNDFIVGTAVDKVNLIPSEVNLAGVEIELARMDDHLGGVRKVLKPVVDSGVFDYVLVDCPPSLGILMSNALAAADAVLVPMQCEYYAMEGLSGILKLVERMRATGANPGLRVEGIAMTMYSRTRLADEVRSEE
;
A
#
# COMPACT_ATOMS: atom_id res chain seq x y z
N MET A 1 4.25 -12.26 -3.49
CA MET A 1 3.18 -11.44 -4.10
C MET A 1 3.15 -10.08 -3.42
N ILE A 2 3.18 -8.98 -4.20
CA ILE A 2 3.04 -7.61 -3.69
C ILE A 2 1.58 -7.16 -3.93
N LEU A 3 0.86 -6.82 -2.86
CA LEU A 3 -0.51 -6.33 -2.90
C LEU A 3 -0.56 -4.89 -2.36
N ALA A 4 -0.90 -3.93 -3.22
CA ALA A 4 -1.15 -2.55 -2.81
C ALA A 4 -2.59 -2.40 -2.31
N ILE A 5 -2.76 -1.72 -1.17
CA ILE A 5 -4.07 -1.37 -0.62
C ILE A 5 -4.28 0.13 -0.82
N ALA A 6 -5.09 0.50 -1.82
CA ALA A 6 -5.14 1.87 -2.31
C ALA A 6 -6.57 2.37 -2.52
N ASN A 7 -6.81 3.61 -2.13
CA ASN A 7 -7.97 4.41 -2.48
C ASN A 7 -7.63 5.89 -2.25
N GLN A 8 -8.08 6.78 -3.14
CA GLN A 8 -7.85 8.22 -3.00
C GLN A 8 -8.63 8.86 -1.85
N LYS A 9 -9.74 8.23 -1.42
CA LYS A 9 -10.55 8.74 -0.31
C LYS A 9 -9.89 8.40 1.03
N GLY A 10 -9.75 9.40 1.90
CA GLY A 10 -9.34 9.20 3.28
C GLY A 10 -10.45 8.51 4.10
N GLY A 11 -10.07 7.77 5.14
CA GLY A 11 -11.02 7.17 6.08
C GLY A 11 -11.78 5.94 5.59
N VAL A 12 -11.51 5.42 4.40
CA VAL A 12 -12.19 4.23 3.84
C VAL A 12 -11.70 2.89 4.39
N GLY A 13 -10.78 2.89 5.35
CA GLY A 13 -10.28 1.67 5.98
C GLY A 13 -9.08 1.02 5.28
N LYS A 14 -8.26 1.76 4.50
CA LYS A 14 -7.01 1.22 3.89
C LYS A 14 -6.11 0.57 4.93
N THR A 15 -5.62 1.35 5.87
CA THR A 15 -4.75 0.90 6.97
C THR A 15 -5.38 -0.22 7.79
N THR A 16 -6.67 -0.08 8.13
CA THR A 16 -7.41 -1.14 8.84
C THR A 16 -7.42 -2.44 8.05
N THR A 17 -7.61 -2.37 6.74
CA THR A 17 -7.56 -3.55 5.85
C THR A 17 -6.16 -4.15 5.84
N VAL A 18 -5.10 -3.35 5.71
CA VAL A 18 -3.71 -3.84 5.72
C VAL A 18 -3.40 -4.58 7.02
N VAL A 19 -3.63 -3.95 8.16
CA VAL A 19 -3.31 -4.53 9.48
C VAL A 19 -4.07 -5.83 9.72
N ASN A 20 -5.37 -5.85 9.44
CA ASN A 20 -6.20 -7.04 9.66
C ASN A 20 -5.89 -8.16 8.65
N LEU A 21 -5.62 -7.82 7.38
CA LEU A 21 -5.23 -8.79 6.37
C LEU A 21 -3.87 -9.43 6.71
N ALA A 22 -2.90 -8.62 7.15
CA ALA A 22 -1.60 -9.12 7.61
C ALA A 22 -1.76 -10.13 8.75
N ALA A 23 -2.53 -9.77 9.78
CA ALA A 23 -2.81 -10.67 10.90
C ALA A 23 -3.55 -11.94 10.47
N ALA A 24 -4.54 -11.83 9.58
CA ALA A 24 -5.30 -12.98 9.07
C ALA A 24 -4.44 -13.93 8.23
N LEU A 25 -3.51 -13.42 7.43
CA LEU A 25 -2.53 -14.21 6.67
C LEU A 25 -1.53 -14.90 7.61
N ALA A 26 -1.02 -14.18 8.61
CA ALA A 26 -0.12 -14.72 9.62
C ALA A 26 -0.77 -15.86 10.44
N ALA A 27 -2.05 -15.73 10.81
CA ALA A 27 -2.83 -16.79 11.43
C ALA A 27 -2.96 -18.06 10.54
N ARG A 28 -2.85 -17.88 9.22
CA ARG A 28 -2.75 -18.96 8.23
C ARG A 28 -1.33 -19.41 7.93
N LYS A 29 -0.40 -19.09 8.82
CA LYS A 29 1.03 -19.47 8.77
C LYS A 29 1.80 -18.85 7.59
N LYS A 30 1.29 -17.76 7.01
CA LYS A 30 1.99 -16.99 5.98
C LYS A 30 2.92 -15.98 6.60
N THR A 31 4.08 -15.77 5.98
CA THR A 31 5.00 -14.70 6.34
C THR A 31 4.63 -13.44 5.57
N VAL A 32 4.45 -12.34 6.28
CA VAL A 32 3.95 -11.08 5.70
C VAL A 32 4.91 -9.94 6.03
N LEU A 33 5.26 -9.16 5.01
CA LEU A 33 5.87 -7.85 5.17
C LEU A 33 4.80 -6.79 4.91
N VAL A 34 4.59 -5.89 5.85
CA VAL A 34 3.82 -4.67 5.64
C VAL A 34 4.80 -3.55 5.29
N VAL A 35 4.48 -2.77 4.27
CA VAL A 35 5.22 -1.57 3.90
C VAL A 35 4.27 -0.38 4.07
N ASP A 36 4.55 0.45 5.05
CA ASP A 36 3.75 1.64 5.31
C ASP A 36 4.30 2.81 4.47
N LEU A 37 3.56 3.23 3.45
CA LEU A 37 3.91 4.37 2.59
C LEU A 37 3.12 5.64 2.91
N ASP A 38 2.24 5.62 3.93
CA ASP A 38 1.54 6.81 4.36
C ASP A 38 2.41 7.58 5.37
N PRO A 39 2.79 8.85 5.11
CA PRO A 39 3.53 9.66 6.06
C PRO A 39 2.87 9.85 7.43
N GLN A 40 1.57 9.55 7.54
CA GLN A 40 0.85 9.54 8.82
C GLN A 40 1.21 8.33 9.70
N ALA A 41 1.92 7.32 9.19
CA ALA A 41 2.41 6.14 9.90
C ALA A 41 1.31 5.38 10.70
N ASN A 42 0.10 5.34 10.15
CA ASN A 42 -1.02 4.69 10.83
C ASN A 42 -0.90 3.16 10.85
N ALA A 43 -0.35 2.54 9.79
CA ALA A 43 -0.08 1.09 9.80
C ALA A 43 1.06 0.74 10.75
N THR A 44 2.06 1.60 10.83
CA THR A 44 3.18 1.49 11.76
C THR A 44 2.68 1.44 13.20
N SER A 45 1.91 2.45 13.62
CA SER A 45 1.32 2.50 14.97
C SER A 45 0.33 1.37 15.20
N GLY A 46 -0.49 1.02 14.19
CA GLY A 46 -1.48 -0.05 14.26
C GLY A 46 -0.88 -1.45 14.45
N LEU A 47 0.38 -1.66 14.08
CA LEU A 47 1.15 -2.89 14.30
C LEU A 47 2.03 -2.84 15.57
N GLY A 48 1.85 -1.81 16.41
CA GLY A 48 2.54 -1.67 17.69
C GLY A 48 3.97 -1.16 17.59
N VAL A 49 4.35 -0.54 16.48
CA VAL A 49 5.67 0.06 16.28
C VAL A 49 5.55 1.58 16.38
N GLU A 50 6.45 2.20 17.15
CA GLU A 50 6.52 3.67 17.21
C GLU A 50 7.23 4.21 15.97
N PRO A 51 6.64 5.19 15.25
CA PRO A 51 7.33 5.89 14.19
C PRO A 51 8.58 6.58 14.71
N ARG A 52 9.68 6.43 13.99
CA ARG A 52 10.97 7.04 14.35
C ARG A 52 11.59 7.70 13.13
N GLU A 53 12.14 8.89 13.32
CA GLU A 53 12.87 9.60 12.28
C GLU A 53 14.05 8.77 11.76
N GLY A 54 14.19 8.71 10.43
CA GLY A 54 15.23 7.94 9.75
C GLY A 54 14.96 6.42 9.69
N VAL A 55 13.81 5.94 10.19
CA VAL A 55 13.44 4.52 10.14
C VAL A 55 12.20 4.36 9.27
N SER A 56 12.40 4.45 7.96
CA SER A 56 11.33 4.32 6.97
C SER A 56 11.91 3.93 5.61
N LEU A 57 11.05 3.72 4.62
CA LEU A 57 11.48 3.47 3.25
C LEU A 57 12.24 4.67 2.62
N TYR A 58 12.20 5.86 3.26
CA TYR A 58 12.90 7.06 2.77
C TYR A 58 14.37 6.80 2.50
N GLY A 59 15.10 6.25 3.48
CA GLY A 59 16.54 5.99 3.36
C GLY A 59 16.89 5.05 2.21
N ALA A 60 16.08 4.01 2.00
CA ALA A 60 16.29 3.07 0.91
C ALA A 60 15.95 3.68 -0.46
N LEU A 61 14.89 4.49 -0.55
CA LEU A 61 14.51 5.21 -1.78
C LEU A 61 15.59 6.22 -2.20
N MET A 62 16.21 6.88 -1.23
CA MET A 62 17.30 7.83 -1.47
C MET A 62 18.68 7.14 -1.59
N ARG A 63 18.73 5.81 -1.53
CA ARG A 63 19.99 5.02 -1.61
C ARG A 63 20.98 5.35 -0.49
N ILE A 64 20.50 5.74 0.67
CA ILE A 64 21.31 6.06 1.84
C ILE A 64 21.62 4.79 2.64
N ALA A 65 20.69 3.82 2.67
CA ALA A 65 20.81 2.58 3.42
C ALA A 65 20.14 1.41 2.68
N ASP A 66 20.42 0.18 3.09
CA ASP A 66 19.77 -1.01 2.55
C ASP A 66 18.36 -1.14 3.10
N VAL A 67 17.41 -1.60 2.26
CA VAL A 67 16.01 -1.79 2.66
C VAL A 67 15.85 -2.76 3.83
N ASN A 68 16.73 -3.74 3.94
CA ASN A 68 16.70 -4.73 5.02
C ASN A 68 16.98 -4.09 6.40
N ASP A 69 17.69 -2.96 6.45
CA ASP A 69 17.98 -2.24 7.69
C ASP A 69 16.70 -1.64 8.33
N PHE A 70 15.64 -1.49 7.52
CA PHE A 70 14.36 -0.91 7.96
C PHE A 70 13.28 -1.96 8.26
N ILE A 71 13.56 -3.25 8.06
CA ILE A 71 12.59 -4.31 8.37
C ILE A 71 12.61 -4.58 9.87
N VAL A 72 11.50 -4.30 10.54
CA VAL A 72 11.33 -4.54 11.97
C VAL A 72 10.26 -5.58 12.27
N GLY A 73 10.40 -6.29 13.37
CA GLY A 73 9.35 -7.18 13.88
C GLY A 73 8.16 -6.38 14.43
N THR A 74 6.98 -6.98 14.43
CA THR A 74 5.77 -6.38 15.01
C THR A 74 5.27 -7.20 16.20
N ALA A 75 4.20 -6.74 16.87
CA ALA A 75 3.52 -7.48 17.92
C ALA A 75 2.81 -8.76 17.41
N VAL A 76 2.65 -8.90 16.09
CA VAL A 76 1.99 -10.05 15.45
C VAL A 76 3.05 -11.00 14.90
N ASP A 77 3.07 -12.26 15.41
CA ASP A 77 3.99 -13.28 14.89
C ASP A 77 3.87 -13.42 13.38
N LYS A 78 5.02 -13.59 12.67
CA LYS A 78 5.12 -13.67 11.20
C LYS A 78 4.72 -12.42 10.42
N VAL A 79 4.48 -11.30 11.08
CA VAL A 79 4.30 -10.00 10.44
C VAL A 79 5.50 -9.13 10.74
N ASN A 80 6.20 -8.74 9.69
CA ASN A 80 7.26 -7.75 9.73
C ASN A 80 6.75 -6.45 9.10
N LEU A 81 7.43 -5.36 9.37
CA LEU A 81 7.05 -4.02 8.93
C LEU A 81 8.27 -3.25 8.42
N ILE A 82 8.12 -2.55 7.31
CA ILE A 82 8.92 -1.37 7.00
C ILE A 82 8.08 -0.17 7.45
N PRO A 83 8.49 0.53 8.52
CA PRO A 83 7.72 1.63 9.10
C PRO A 83 7.65 2.85 8.18
N SER A 84 6.71 3.75 8.49
CA SER A 84 6.65 5.09 7.92
C SER A 84 7.02 6.15 8.94
N GLU A 85 7.33 7.32 8.43
CA GLU A 85 7.61 8.54 9.18
C GLU A 85 7.17 9.78 8.41
N VAL A 86 7.08 10.91 9.10
CA VAL A 86 6.63 12.20 8.54
C VAL A 86 7.50 12.68 7.37
N ASN A 87 8.82 12.44 7.42
CA ASN A 87 9.75 12.84 6.37
C ASN A 87 9.52 12.11 5.04
N LEU A 88 8.76 11.01 5.04
CA LEU A 88 8.39 10.30 3.81
C LEU A 88 7.56 11.20 2.86
N ALA A 89 6.88 12.22 3.37
CA ALA A 89 6.21 13.23 2.53
C ALA A 89 7.18 13.98 1.61
N GLY A 90 8.42 14.20 2.05
CA GLY A 90 9.47 14.85 1.25
C GLY A 90 9.93 14.03 0.05
N VAL A 91 9.81 12.71 0.12
CA VAL A 91 10.18 11.79 -0.97
C VAL A 91 9.42 12.08 -2.26
N GLU A 92 8.19 12.58 -2.18
CA GLU A 92 7.39 12.89 -3.37
C GLU A 92 8.09 13.89 -4.29
N ILE A 93 8.74 14.91 -3.72
CA ILE A 93 9.48 15.93 -4.48
C ILE A 93 10.75 15.33 -5.10
N GLU A 94 11.44 14.48 -4.35
CA GLU A 94 12.71 13.89 -4.78
C GLU A 94 12.49 12.82 -5.86
N LEU A 95 11.53 11.92 -5.66
CA LEU A 95 11.14 10.94 -6.66
C LEU A 95 10.70 11.60 -7.98
N ALA A 96 9.92 12.70 -7.90
CA ALA A 96 9.46 13.41 -9.10
C ALA A 96 10.60 13.96 -9.98
N ARG A 97 11.79 14.15 -9.41
CA ARG A 97 12.99 14.65 -10.11
C ARG A 97 13.87 13.54 -10.70
N MET A 98 13.57 12.27 -10.37
CA MET A 98 14.34 11.13 -10.88
C MET A 98 13.86 10.74 -12.27
N ASP A 99 14.79 10.31 -13.15
CA ASP A 99 14.46 9.81 -14.49
C ASP A 99 13.45 8.66 -14.44
N ASP A 100 13.62 7.72 -13.48
CA ASP A 100 12.71 6.62 -13.23
C ASP A 100 11.88 6.90 -11.95
N HIS A 101 11.08 7.95 -11.99
CA HIS A 101 10.28 8.44 -10.88
C HIS A 101 9.18 7.47 -10.39
N LEU A 102 8.83 6.45 -11.19
CA LEU A 102 7.84 5.42 -10.83
C LEU A 102 8.45 4.09 -10.40
N GLY A 103 9.74 3.86 -10.67
CA GLY A 103 10.42 2.59 -10.38
C GLY A 103 11.05 2.51 -8.99
N GLY A 104 11.03 3.57 -8.20
CA GLY A 104 11.74 3.65 -6.92
C GLY A 104 11.36 2.54 -5.95
N VAL A 105 10.09 2.43 -5.60
CA VAL A 105 9.59 1.41 -4.65
C VAL A 105 9.81 -0.02 -5.19
N ARG A 106 9.59 -0.25 -6.49
CA ARG A 106 9.86 -1.56 -7.13
C ARG A 106 11.32 -1.97 -6.97
N LYS A 107 12.27 -1.06 -7.25
CA LYS A 107 13.71 -1.34 -7.15
C LYS A 107 14.13 -1.65 -5.72
N VAL A 108 13.62 -0.88 -4.77
CA VAL A 108 13.92 -1.05 -3.35
C VAL A 108 13.35 -2.36 -2.81
N LEU A 109 12.12 -2.73 -3.16
CA LEU A 109 11.50 -3.96 -2.68
C LEU A 109 11.96 -5.22 -3.43
N LYS A 110 12.58 -5.09 -4.60
CA LYS A 110 13.00 -6.25 -5.40
C LYS A 110 13.88 -7.24 -4.64
N PRO A 111 14.96 -6.85 -3.93
CA PRO A 111 15.79 -7.78 -3.18
C PRO A 111 15.00 -8.54 -2.10
N VAL A 112 14.07 -7.84 -1.43
CA VAL A 112 13.22 -8.43 -0.38
C VAL A 112 12.27 -9.48 -0.97
N VAL A 113 11.68 -9.20 -2.13
CA VAL A 113 10.79 -10.13 -2.82
C VAL A 113 11.55 -11.33 -3.36
N ASP A 114 12.71 -11.10 -3.99
CA ASP A 114 13.56 -12.15 -4.57
C ASP A 114 14.13 -13.09 -3.50
N SER A 115 14.25 -12.64 -2.26
CA SER A 115 14.71 -13.48 -1.14
C SER A 115 13.76 -14.64 -0.81
N GLY A 116 12.48 -14.52 -1.18
CA GLY A 116 11.45 -15.53 -0.89
C GLY A 116 11.10 -15.69 0.59
N VAL A 117 11.58 -14.80 1.47
CA VAL A 117 11.31 -14.84 2.92
C VAL A 117 9.84 -14.54 3.21
N PHE A 118 9.23 -13.66 2.44
CA PHE A 118 7.84 -13.26 2.63
C PHE A 118 6.93 -13.85 1.57
N ASP A 119 5.84 -14.52 2.00
CA ASP A 119 4.78 -15.00 1.11
C ASP A 119 4.02 -13.82 0.48
N TYR A 120 3.81 -12.77 1.29
CA TYR A 120 3.08 -11.55 0.89
C TYR A 120 3.81 -10.28 1.33
N VAL A 121 3.77 -9.28 0.48
CA VAL A 121 4.14 -7.89 0.79
C VAL A 121 2.87 -7.04 0.64
N LEU A 122 2.39 -6.45 1.73
CA LEU A 122 1.21 -5.59 1.74
C LEU A 122 1.67 -4.14 1.83
N VAL A 123 1.24 -3.31 0.89
CA VAL A 123 1.64 -1.90 0.85
C VAL A 123 0.45 -1.03 1.25
N ASP A 124 0.56 -0.33 2.39
CA ASP A 124 -0.42 0.69 2.81
C ASP A 124 -0.15 1.99 2.07
N CYS A 125 -1.09 2.42 1.23
CA CYS A 125 -0.93 3.58 0.38
C CYS A 125 -1.52 4.85 1.01
N PRO A 126 -0.87 6.02 0.82
CA PRO A 126 -1.43 7.29 1.26
C PRO A 126 -2.75 7.61 0.53
N PRO A 127 -3.59 8.51 1.07
CA PRO A 127 -4.89 8.85 0.48
C PRO A 127 -4.81 9.79 -0.73
N SER A 128 -3.62 10.10 -1.23
CA SER A 128 -3.42 10.97 -2.40
C SER A 128 -3.07 10.17 -3.65
N LEU A 129 -3.53 10.60 -4.82
CA LEU A 129 -3.08 10.07 -6.12
C LEU A 129 -1.69 10.62 -6.50
N GLY A 130 -0.81 10.77 -5.50
CA GLY A 130 0.54 11.29 -5.65
C GLY A 130 1.54 10.25 -6.17
N ILE A 131 2.80 10.64 -6.13
CA ILE A 131 3.89 9.83 -6.67
C ILE A 131 4.16 8.59 -5.81
N LEU A 132 3.93 8.65 -4.49
CA LEU A 132 4.06 7.49 -3.60
C LEU A 132 3.05 6.40 -3.94
N MET A 133 1.77 6.74 -4.13
CA MET A 133 0.75 5.79 -4.57
C MET A 133 1.10 5.24 -5.96
N SER A 134 1.54 6.08 -6.88
CA SER A 134 1.95 5.65 -8.22
C SER A 134 3.12 4.67 -8.17
N ASN A 135 4.11 4.89 -7.30
CA ASN A 135 5.22 3.97 -7.05
C ASN A 135 4.76 2.64 -6.42
N ALA A 136 3.82 2.69 -5.49
CA ALA A 136 3.23 1.47 -4.90
C ALA A 136 2.56 0.62 -5.98
N LEU A 137 1.72 1.21 -6.83
CA LEU A 137 1.05 0.51 -7.94
C LEU A 137 2.03 0.05 -9.01
N ALA A 138 3.08 0.83 -9.28
CA ALA A 138 4.15 0.41 -10.19
C ALA A 138 4.91 -0.82 -9.67
N ALA A 139 5.03 -1.00 -8.36
CA ALA A 139 5.70 -2.15 -7.74
C ALA A 139 4.78 -3.37 -7.53
N ALA A 140 3.47 -3.17 -7.47
CA ALA A 140 2.52 -4.20 -7.05
C ALA A 140 2.20 -5.21 -8.15
N ASP A 141 1.90 -6.45 -7.75
CA ASP A 141 1.29 -7.47 -8.62
C ASP A 141 -0.22 -7.22 -8.77
N ALA A 142 -0.84 -6.70 -7.69
CA ALA A 142 -2.26 -6.42 -7.68
C ALA A 142 -2.60 -5.26 -6.73
N VAL A 143 -3.80 -4.68 -6.91
CA VAL A 143 -4.37 -3.67 -6.01
C VAL A 143 -5.69 -4.16 -5.44
N LEU A 144 -5.84 -4.06 -4.11
CA LEU A 144 -7.10 -4.21 -3.40
C LEU A 144 -7.62 -2.80 -3.07
N VAL A 145 -8.91 -2.54 -3.37
CA VAL A 145 -9.50 -1.22 -3.18
C VAL A 145 -10.52 -1.25 -2.05
N PRO A 146 -10.17 -0.84 -0.82
CA PRO A 146 -11.15 -0.65 0.24
C PRO A 146 -12.09 0.51 -0.10
N MET A 147 -13.39 0.29 0.03
CA MET A 147 -14.43 1.27 -0.32
C MET A 147 -15.58 1.21 0.68
N GLN A 148 -16.05 2.37 1.12
CA GLN A 148 -17.28 2.49 1.90
C GLN A 148 -18.50 2.49 0.99
N CYS A 149 -19.63 1.95 1.46
CA CYS A 149 -20.91 1.97 0.73
C CYS A 149 -21.59 3.36 0.86
N GLU A 150 -20.98 4.37 0.22
CA GLU A 150 -21.46 5.76 0.23
C GLU A 150 -21.53 6.32 -1.20
N TYR A 151 -22.40 7.31 -1.40
CA TYR A 151 -22.64 7.91 -2.73
C TYR A 151 -21.37 8.35 -3.46
N TYR A 152 -20.41 8.95 -2.75
CA TYR A 152 -19.14 9.40 -3.35
C TYR A 152 -18.05 8.31 -3.44
N ALA A 153 -18.37 7.08 -3.11
CA ALA A 153 -17.40 5.99 -3.14
C ALA A 153 -16.97 5.64 -4.57
N MET A 154 -17.91 5.74 -5.52
CA MET A 154 -17.68 5.47 -6.95
C MET A 154 -16.65 6.42 -7.57
N GLU A 155 -16.60 7.68 -7.12
CA GLU A 155 -15.59 8.63 -7.60
C GLU A 155 -14.18 8.19 -7.19
N GLY A 156 -14.02 7.75 -5.94
CA GLY A 156 -12.75 7.23 -5.43
C GLY A 156 -12.30 5.97 -6.17
N LEU A 157 -13.22 5.06 -6.44
CA LEU A 157 -12.97 3.84 -7.22
C LEU A 157 -12.56 4.20 -8.66
N SER A 158 -13.31 5.07 -9.33
CA SER A 158 -13.00 5.52 -10.70
C SER A 158 -11.58 6.11 -10.80
N GLY A 159 -11.15 6.88 -9.80
CA GLY A 159 -9.80 7.44 -9.75
C GLY A 159 -8.72 6.36 -9.72
N ILE A 160 -8.89 5.33 -8.87
CA ILE A 160 -7.94 4.22 -8.79
C ILE A 160 -7.94 3.38 -10.07
N LEU A 161 -9.11 3.05 -10.62
CA LEU A 161 -9.19 2.27 -11.87
C LEU A 161 -8.51 2.99 -13.04
N LYS A 162 -8.73 4.30 -13.19
CA LYS A 162 -8.03 5.11 -14.20
C LYS A 162 -6.51 5.10 -13.99
N LEU A 163 -6.05 5.14 -12.73
CA LEU A 163 -4.62 5.07 -12.44
C LEU A 163 -4.06 3.69 -12.79
N VAL A 164 -4.75 2.59 -12.50
CA VAL A 164 -4.37 1.23 -12.90
C VAL A 164 -4.27 1.12 -14.44
N GLU A 165 -5.27 1.60 -15.17
CA GLU A 165 -5.24 1.62 -16.63
C GLU A 165 -4.04 2.43 -17.17
N ARG A 166 -3.76 3.59 -16.57
CA ARG A 166 -2.61 4.40 -16.92
C ARG A 166 -1.29 3.66 -16.67
N MET A 167 -1.13 2.96 -15.53
CA MET A 167 0.07 2.16 -15.25
C MET A 167 0.30 1.07 -16.31
N ARG A 168 -0.78 0.43 -16.76
CA ARG A 168 -0.72 -0.58 -17.81
C ARG A 168 -0.36 0.04 -19.18
N ALA A 169 -1.06 1.10 -19.57
CA ALA A 169 -0.92 1.74 -20.88
C ALA A 169 0.45 2.40 -21.09
N THR A 170 1.04 2.97 -20.04
CA THR A 170 2.37 3.61 -20.10
C THR A 170 3.51 2.62 -20.02
N GLY A 171 3.24 1.34 -19.74
CA GLY A 171 4.28 0.33 -19.52
C GLY A 171 4.95 0.40 -18.15
N ALA A 172 4.52 1.31 -17.26
CA ALA A 172 5.06 1.39 -15.91
C ALA A 172 4.79 0.10 -15.10
N ASN A 173 3.61 -0.50 -15.29
CA ASN A 173 3.28 -1.83 -14.78
C ASN A 173 2.22 -2.52 -15.65
N PRO A 174 2.60 -3.15 -16.76
CA PRO A 174 1.64 -3.82 -17.66
C PRO A 174 0.90 -4.99 -17.01
N GLY A 175 1.50 -5.61 -15.98
CA GLY A 175 0.95 -6.77 -15.28
C GLY A 175 0.07 -6.44 -14.08
N LEU A 176 -0.09 -5.16 -13.72
CA LEU A 176 -0.91 -4.76 -12.57
C LEU A 176 -2.37 -5.20 -12.76
N ARG A 177 -2.93 -5.94 -11.81
CA ARG A 177 -4.34 -6.33 -11.82
C ARG A 177 -5.09 -5.74 -10.63
N VAL A 178 -6.40 -5.63 -10.76
CA VAL A 178 -7.29 -5.35 -9.63
C VAL A 178 -7.61 -6.70 -8.98
N GLU A 179 -7.25 -6.87 -7.70
CA GLU A 179 -7.55 -8.09 -6.94
C GLU A 179 -9.03 -8.13 -6.55
N GLY A 180 -9.59 -6.95 -6.27
CA GLY A 180 -11.00 -6.81 -5.92
C GLY A 180 -11.27 -5.51 -5.18
N ILE A 181 -12.53 -5.33 -4.82
CA ILE A 181 -13.01 -4.22 -3.99
C ILE A 181 -13.41 -4.79 -2.64
N ALA A 182 -12.87 -4.23 -1.57
CA ALA A 182 -13.24 -4.59 -0.21
C ALA A 182 -14.24 -3.58 0.35
N MET A 183 -15.49 -3.97 0.49
CA MET A 183 -16.51 -3.12 1.13
C MET A 183 -16.23 -3.02 2.61
N THR A 184 -15.97 -1.79 3.07
CA THR A 184 -15.68 -1.48 4.47
C THR A 184 -16.85 -0.72 5.10
N MET A 185 -16.96 -0.79 6.45
CA MET A 185 -18.01 -0.10 7.21
C MET A 185 -19.42 -0.36 6.64
N TYR A 186 -19.63 -1.59 6.17
CA TYR A 186 -20.89 -1.99 5.57
C TYR A 186 -22.03 -1.91 6.58
N SER A 187 -23.05 -1.13 6.24
CA SER A 187 -24.33 -1.14 6.94
C SER A 187 -25.42 -1.53 5.96
N ARG A 188 -26.37 -2.35 6.39
CA ARG A 188 -27.48 -2.83 5.53
C ARG A 188 -28.41 -1.67 5.19
N THR A 189 -28.06 -0.89 4.17
CA THR A 189 -28.84 0.22 3.63
C THR A 189 -29.11 -0.02 2.16
N ARG A 190 -30.17 0.61 1.61
CA ARG A 190 -30.50 0.53 0.18
C ARG A 190 -29.31 0.92 -0.71
N LEU A 191 -28.59 1.95 -0.33
CA LEU A 191 -27.41 2.43 -1.05
C LEU A 191 -26.25 1.39 -1.06
N ALA A 192 -26.07 0.65 0.03
CA ALA A 192 -25.07 -0.40 0.11
C ALA A 192 -25.39 -1.57 -0.82
N ASP A 193 -26.68 -1.89 -1.00
CA ASP A 193 -27.13 -2.94 -1.90
C ASP A 193 -26.97 -2.51 -3.37
N GLU A 194 -27.22 -1.23 -3.70
CA GLU A 194 -27.00 -0.66 -5.03
C GLU A 194 -25.53 -0.70 -5.43
N VAL A 195 -24.63 -0.21 -4.57
CA VAL A 195 -23.17 -0.24 -4.82
C VAL A 195 -22.67 -1.67 -5.04
N ARG A 196 -23.19 -2.64 -4.29
CA ARG A 196 -22.81 -4.06 -4.44
C ARG A 196 -23.30 -4.69 -5.74
N SER A 197 -24.39 -4.18 -6.30
CA SER A 197 -24.97 -4.72 -7.55
C SER A 197 -24.28 -4.21 -8.82
N GLU A 198 -23.44 -3.17 -8.72
CA GLU A 198 -22.69 -2.59 -9.83
C GLU A 198 -21.26 -3.17 -9.99
N GLU A 199 -20.85 -4.08 -9.12
CA GLU A 199 -19.60 -4.85 -9.20
C GLU A 199 -19.76 -6.11 -10.05
#